data_08b493b2e8f56e0847fb1bc5f6c3e2aa
#
_entry.id   08b493b2e8f56e0847fb1bc5f6c3e2aa
#
_cell.length_a   1.000
_cell.length_b   1.000
_cell.length_c   1.000
_cell.angle_alpha   90.00
_cell.angle_beta   90.00
_cell.angle_gamma   90.00
#
_symmetry.space_group_name_H-M   'P 1'
#
loop_
_entity.id
_entity.type
_entity.pdbx_description
1 polymer ?
#
loop_
_entity_poly.entity_id
_entity_poly.type
_entity_poly.pdbx_seq_one_letter_code
_entity_poly.pdbx_strand_id
1 'polypeptide(L)'
;MDEHPMDVMQKTLKVIRKADPEFKVSLAGNYHAEIEPDLYDYCIVIGQNFPEEVRLRRAAENKRTTYYTCCTEAHPNTFTFSDPAEAAWVSFYSSKKHLDGYLRWAYNSWPLEPLLDSRFRTWAAGDTYLVYPGARS
;
A
#
# COMPACT_ATOMS: atom_id res chain seq x y z
N MET A 1 12.32 3.89 0.12
CA MET A 1 12.76 3.28 1.41
C MET A 1 12.27 1.84 1.56
N ASP A 2 11.23 1.49 0.88
CA ASP A 2 10.73 0.11 0.84
C ASP A 2 11.83 -0.87 0.39
N GLU A 3 11.87 -2.06 0.98
CA GLU A 3 12.87 -3.10 0.72
C GLU A 3 14.34 -2.74 1.03
N HIS A 4 14.60 -1.61 1.65
CA HIS A 4 15.95 -1.25 2.08
C HIS A 4 16.26 -1.76 3.50
N PRO A 5 17.55 -1.99 3.83
CA PRO A 5 17.95 -2.33 5.19
C PRO A 5 17.50 -1.27 6.20
N MET A 6 17.14 -1.70 7.42
CA MET A 6 16.60 -0.84 8.47
C MET A 6 17.50 0.36 8.78
N ASP A 7 18.82 0.17 8.79
CA ASP A 7 19.76 1.25 9.05
C ASP A 7 19.72 2.36 7.97
N VAL A 8 19.46 2.00 6.72
CA VAL A 8 19.27 2.93 5.62
C VAL A 8 17.98 3.72 5.81
N MET A 9 16.89 3.03 6.15
CA MET A 9 15.59 3.66 6.41
C MET A 9 15.69 4.67 7.55
N GLN A 10 16.29 4.29 8.68
CA GLN A 10 16.49 5.16 9.83
C GLN A 10 17.38 6.37 9.51
N LYS A 11 18.47 6.17 8.77
CA LYS A 11 19.34 7.28 8.33
C LYS A 11 18.58 8.26 7.43
N THR A 12 17.77 7.74 6.50
CA THR A 12 16.95 8.57 5.61
C THR A 12 15.94 9.41 6.41
N LEU A 13 15.23 8.79 7.35
CA LEU A 13 14.29 9.51 8.22
C LEU A 13 14.98 10.61 9.03
N LYS A 14 16.16 10.34 9.60
CA LYS A 14 16.95 11.35 10.33
C LYS A 14 17.32 12.55 9.45
N VAL A 15 17.69 12.31 8.18
CA VAL A 15 17.99 13.39 7.23
C VAL A 15 16.75 14.22 6.93
N ILE A 16 15.61 13.57 6.68
CA ILE A 16 14.34 14.26 6.44
C ILE A 16 13.96 15.11 7.64
N ARG A 17 13.98 14.55 8.85
CA ARG A 17 13.62 15.27 10.09
C ARG A 17 14.56 16.43 10.39
N LYS A 18 15.85 16.32 10.04
CA LYS A 18 16.80 17.42 10.16
C LYS A 18 16.50 18.57 9.19
N ALA A 19 16.02 18.25 7.99
CA ALA A 19 15.68 19.25 6.99
C ALA A 19 14.33 19.92 7.28
N ASP A 20 13.34 19.13 7.64
CA ASP A 20 11.99 19.59 8.02
C ASP A 20 11.37 18.62 9.04
N PRO A 21 11.26 19.02 10.32
CA PRO A 21 10.65 18.19 11.36
C PRO A 21 9.17 17.85 11.11
N GLU A 22 8.44 18.71 10.40
CA GLU A 22 7.00 18.56 10.13
C GLU A 22 6.70 17.82 8.82
N PHE A 23 7.74 17.47 8.05
CA PHE A 23 7.54 16.79 6.78
C PHE A 23 6.82 15.46 6.96
N LYS A 24 5.70 15.27 6.26
CA LYS A 24 4.89 14.06 6.35
C LYS A 24 5.47 12.95 5.48
N VAL A 25 5.99 11.92 6.13
CA VAL A 25 6.56 10.74 5.46
C VAL A 25 5.50 9.64 5.39
N SER A 26 5.35 9.04 4.21
CA SER A 26 4.56 7.84 3.98
C SER A 26 5.47 6.68 3.59
N LEU A 27 5.17 5.49 4.08
CA LEU A 27 5.85 4.25 3.72
C LEU A 27 4.83 3.14 3.51
N ALA A 28 4.95 2.41 2.42
CA ALA A 28 4.29 1.13 2.23
C ALA A 28 5.29 0.00 2.47
N GLY A 29 4.92 -1.00 3.25
CA GLY A 29 5.82 -2.12 3.57
C GLY A 29 5.43 -2.89 4.81
N ASN A 30 6.34 -3.76 5.24
CA ASN A 30 6.20 -4.52 6.47
C ASN A 30 6.23 -3.61 7.70
N TYR A 31 5.52 -4.03 8.76
CA TYR A 31 5.54 -3.28 10.02
C TYR A 31 6.91 -3.38 10.70
N HIS A 32 7.45 -2.22 11.05
CA HIS A 32 8.69 -2.05 11.80
C HIS A 32 8.49 -1.00 12.89
N ALA A 33 8.53 -1.45 14.14
CA ALA A 33 8.32 -0.58 15.30
C ALA A 33 9.36 0.55 15.40
N GLU A 34 10.57 0.32 14.87
CA GLU A 34 11.72 1.23 14.93
C GLU A 34 11.54 2.51 14.12
N ILE A 35 10.72 2.47 13.08
CA ILE A 35 10.49 3.61 12.18
C ILE A 35 9.04 4.11 12.24
N GLU A 36 8.14 3.33 12.83
CA GLU A 36 6.72 3.65 12.89
C GLU A 36 6.43 5.07 13.45
N PRO A 37 7.09 5.53 14.53
CA PRO A 37 6.82 6.86 15.09
C PRO A 37 7.11 8.02 14.12
N ASP A 38 8.02 7.83 13.17
CA ASP A 38 8.41 8.86 12.19
C ASP A 38 7.48 8.93 10.97
N LEU A 39 6.58 7.96 10.82
CA LEU A 39 5.71 7.86 9.66
C LEU A 39 4.35 8.53 9.91
N TYR A 40 3.98 9.46 9.05
CA TYR A 40 2.64 10.05 9.05
C TYR A 40 1.61 9.05 8.49
N ASP A 41 1.88 8.44 7.35
CA ASP A 41 1.07 7.36 6.79
C ASP A 41 1.89 6.07 6.75
N TYR A 42 1.38 5.05 7.41
CA TYR A 42 1.94 3.72 7.36
C TYR A 42 1.00 2.78 6.61
N CYS A 43 1.39 2.42 5.40
CA CYS A 43 0.63 1.50 4.57
C CYS A 43 1.17 0.08 4.79
N ILE A 44 0.41 -0.75 5.48
CA ILE A 44 0.80 -2.11 5.85
C ILE A 44 0.31 -3.15 4.83
N VAL A 45 1.02 -4.25 4.70
CA VAL A 45 0.53 -5.40 3.91
C VAL A 45 -0.68 -6.01 4.59
N ILE A 46 -1.71 -6.32 3.82
CA ILE A 46 -2.88 -7.05 4.35
C ILE A 46 -2.45 -8.38 4.99
N GLY A 47 -3.07 -8.73 6.09
CA GLY A 47 -2.76 -9.98 6.80
C GLY A 47 -1.54 -9.92 7.72
N GLN A 48 -0.77 -8.84 7.72
CA GLN A 48 0.25 -8.63 8.73
C GLN A 48 -0.36 -8.36 10.10
N ASN A 49 0.33 -8.85 11.13
CA ASN A 49 -0.03 -8.55 12.51
C ASN A 49 0.42 -7.11 12.86
N PHE A 50 -0.48 -6.15 12.62
CA PHE A 50 -0.29 -4.77 13.03
C PHE A 50 -0.93 -4.57 14.40
N PRO A 51 -0.18 -4.16 15.44
CA PRO A 51 -0.71 -4.05 16.79
C PRO A 51 -1.86 -3.04 16.88
N GLU A 52 -2.98 -3.43 17.48
CA GLU A 52 -4.16 -2.57 17.59
C GLU A 52 -3.88 -1.33 18.44
N GLU A 53 -3.08 -1.45 19.49
CA GLU A 53 -2.67 -0.32 20.33
C GLU A 53 -1.86 0.72 19.53
N VAL A 54 -1.05 0.28 18.57
CA VAL A 54 -0.30 1.17 17.68
C VAL A 54 -1.28 1.91 16.76
N ARG A 55 -2.24 1.22 16.16
CA ARG A 55 -3.27 1.83 15.33
C ARG A 55 -4.05 2.90 16.10
N LEU A 56 -4.50 2.59 17.32
CA LEU A 56 -5.25 3.53 18.16
C LEU A 56 -4.42 4.75 18.54
N ARG A 57 -3.16 4.56 18.93
CA ARG A 57 -2.25 5.66 19.21
C ARG A 57 -2.04 6.54 17.98
N ARG A 58 -1.78 5.97 16.82
CA ARG A 58 -1.61 6.70 15.56
C ARG A 58 -2.84 7.54 15.21
N ALA A 59 -4.03 6.97 15.38
CA ALA A 59 -5.28 7.70 15.19
C ALA A 59 -5.41 8.89 16.16
N ALA A 60 -5.06 8.72 17.42
CA ALA A 60 -5.06 9.80 18.41
C ALA A 60 -4.04 10.91 18.09
N GLU A 61 -2.94 10.58 17.42
CA GLU A 61 -1.91 11.50 16.92
C GLU A 61 -2.24 12.12 15.54
N ASN A 62 -3.43 11.89 14.99
CA ASN A 62 -3.82 12.28 13.64
C ASN A 62 -2.89 11.73 12.54
N LYS A 63 -2.26 10.60 12.77
CA LYS A 63 -1.51 9.83 11.79
C LYS A 63 -2.43 8.85 11.07
N ARG A 64 -2.09 8.49 9.85
CA ARG A 64 -2.85 7.55 9.03
C ARG A 64 -2.26 6.16 9.08
N THR A 65 -3.14 5.16 9.06
CA THR A 65 -2.78 3.77 8.88
C THR A 65 -3.61 3.22 7.72
N THR A 66 -2.95 2.99 6.62
CA THR A 66 -3.56 2.43 5.40
C THR A 66 -3.08 1.00 5.18
N TYR A 67 -3.61 0.31 4.19
CA TYR A 67 -3.15 -1.03 3.84
C TYR A 67 -3.07 -1.21 2.32
N TYR A 68 -2.35 -2.25 1.91
CA TYR A 68 -2.27 -2.63 0.50
C TYR A 68 -2.30 -4.14 0.32
N THR A 69 -2.63 -4.56 -0.90
CA THR A 69 -2.43 -5.90 -1.40
C THR A 69 -1.43 -5.86 -2.55
N CYS A 70 -0.65 -6.90 -2.72
CA CYS A 70 0.32 -7.02 -3.78
C CYS A 70 0.27 -8.41 -4.45
N CYS A 71 1.35 -8.82 -5.09
CA CYS A 71 1.43 -10.09 -5.80
C CYS A 71 1.44 -11.34 -4.90
N THR A 72 1.64 -11.17 -3.59
CA THR A 72 1.77 -12.27 -2.63
C THR A 72 0.45 -12.74 -2.03
N GLU A 73 -0.56 -11.87 -2.02
CA GLU A 73 -1.87 -12.21 -1.44
C GLU A 73 -2.77 -12.85 -2.48
N ALA A 74 -3.26 -14.05 -2.17
CA ALA A 74 -4.26 -14.70 -3.00
C ALA A 74 -5.63 -14.01 -2.89
N HIS A 75 -6.02 -13.60 -1.67
CA HIS A 75 -7.33 -13.02 -1.35
C HIS A 75 -7.21 -12.03 -0.15
N PRO A 76 -7.93 -10.89 -0.20
CA PRO A 76 -8.57 -10.28 -1.36
C PRO A 76 -7.53 -9.63 -2.27
N ASN A 77 -7.77 -9.64 -3.58
CA ASN A 77 -6.92 -8.97 -4.55
C ASN A 77 -7.73 -8.40 -5.73
N THR A 78 -7.08 -7.70 -6.64
CA THR A 78 -7.71 -7.04 -7.79
C THR A 78 -7.07 -7.48 -9.11
N PHE A 79 -6.61 -8.73 -9.17
CA PHE A 79 -6.15 -9.33 -10.42
C PHE A 79 -7.31 -9.51 -11.42
N THR A 80 -6.99 -9.64 -12.69
CA THR A 80 -8.04 -9.89 -13.71
C THR A 80 -8.76 -11.22 -13.53
N PHE A 81 -8.16 -12.16 -12.81
CA PHE A 81 -8.75 -13.46 -12.46
C PHE A 81 -9.32 -13.52 -11.04
N SER A 82 -9.20 -12.43 -10.25
CA SER A 82 -9.84 -12.34 -8.94
C SER A 82 -11.36 -12.27 -9.08
N ASP A 83 -12.08 -12.81 -8.10
CA ASP A 83 -13.53 -12.61 -8.05
C ASP A 83 -13.86 -11.12 -7.96
N PRO A 84 -14.78 -10.59 -8.79
CA PRO A 84 -15.18 -9.17 -8.71
C PRO A 84 -15.62 -8.71 -7.33
N ALA A 85 -16.14 -9.60 -6.50
CA ALA A 85 -16.50 -9.31 -5.10
C ALA A 85 -15.29 -8.93 -4.24
N GLU A 86 -14.09 -9.38 -4.59
CA GLU A 86 -12.86 -9.03 -3.87
C GLU A 86 -12.53 -7.56 -3.97
N ALA A 87 -12.78 -6.93 -5.12
CA ALA A 87 -12.58 -5.49 -5.30
C ALA A 87 -13.52 -4.67 -4.40
N ALA A 88 -14.76 -5.11 -4.20
CA ALA A 88 -15.68 -4.52 -3.23
C ALA A 88 -15.22 -4.78 -1.78
N TRP A 89 -14.73 -6.00 -1.51
CA TRP A 89 -14.25 -6.40 -0.19
C TRP A 89 -13.10 -5.52 0.32
N VAL A 90 -12.24 -5.02 -0.54
CA VAL A 90 -11.14 -4.11 -0.19
C VAL A 90 -11.62 -2.92 0.65
N SER A 91 -12.71 -2.27 0.24
CA SER A 91 -13.30 -1.13 0.97
C SER A 91 -13.92 -1.55 2.30
N PHE A 92 -14.63 -2.68 2.32
CA PHE A 92 -15.21 -3.22 3.55
C PHE A 92 -14.13 -3.62 4.56
N TYR A 93 -13.04 -4.21 4.10
CA TYR A 93 -11.92 -4.58 4.96
C TYR A 93 -11.32 -3.35 5.64
N SER A 94 -11.06 -2.27 4.88
CA SER A 94 -10.58 -1.00 5.43
C SER A 94 -11.51 -0.50 6.54
N SER A 95 -12.81 -0.43 6.28
CA SER A 95 -13.80 0.00 7.25
C SER A 95 -13.85 -0.90 8.48
N LYS A 96 -13.90 -2.21 8.29
CA LYS A 96 -13.96 -3.21 9.38
C LYS A 96 -12.74 -3.17 10.29
N LYS A 97 -11.58 -2.89 9.72
CA LYS A 97 -10.31 -2.80 10.45
C LYS A 97 -9.99 -1.39 10.95
N HIS A 98 -10.90 -0.44 10.74
CA HIS A 98 -10.70 0.97 11.09
C HIS A 98 -9.41 1.55 10.52
N LEU A 99 -9.12 1.21 9.25
CA LEU A 99 -8.00 1.73 8.49
C LEU A 99 -8.44 2.93 7.66
N ASP A 100 -7.52 3.84 7.42
CA ASP A 100 -7.81 5.13 6.75
C ASP A 100 -7.91 5.01 5.22
N GLY A 101 -7.52 3.87 4.65
CA GLY A 101 -7.64 3.68 3.23
C GLY A 101 -6.88 2.45 2.70
N TYR A 102 -6.94 2.30 1.40
CA TYR A 102 -6.29 1.26 0.62
C TYR A 102 -5.37 1.88 -0.42
N LEU A 103 -4.22 1.26 -0.63
CA LEU A 103 -3.25 1.63 -1.64
C LEU A 103 -3.01 0.45 -2.59
N ARG A 104 -2.88 0.77 -3.88
CA ARG A 104 -2.31 -0.13 -4.87
C ARG A 104 -1.04 0.50 -5.40
N TRP A 105 0.03 -0.29 -5.55
CA TRP A 105 1.34 0.22 -5.95
C TRP A 105 1.37 0.82 -7.36
N ALA A 106 0.44 0.40 -8.22
CA ALA A 106 0.27 0.96 -9.55
C ALA A 106 -1.22 1.10 -9.88
N TYR A 107 -1.60 2.25 -10.42
CA TYR A 107 -2.98 2.57 -10.80
C TYR A 107 -3.26 2.30 -12.28
N ASN A 108 -2.32 2.63 -13.14
CA ASN A 108 -2.47 2.60 -14.59
C ASN A 108 -1.15 2.27 -15.32
N SER A 109 -0.28 1.45 -14.73
CA SER A 109 0.93 0.94 -15.40
C SER A 109 0.55 -0.18 -16.36
N TRP A 110 0.05 0.21 -17.54
CA TRP A 110 -0.43 -0.72 -18.54
C TRP A 110 0.71 -1.42 -19.27
N PRO A 111 0.56 -2.72 -19.61
CA PRO A 111 1.37 -3.37 -20.63
C PRO A 111 1.13 -2.74 -22.00
N LEU A 112 1.86 -3.20 -23.02
CA LEU A 112 1.76 -2.64 -24.37
C LEU A 112 0.34 -2.75 -24.95
N GLU A 113 -0.31 -3.90 -24.77
CA GLU A 113 -1.64 -4.21 -25.27
C GLU A 113 -2.55 -4.71 -24.13
N PRO A 114 -2.98 -3.81 -23.20
CA PRO A 114 -3.65 -4.22 -21.95
C PRO A 114 -5.01 -4.88 -22.16
N LEU A 115 -5.65 -4.67 -23.31
CA LEU A 115 -6.91 -5.33 -23.64
C LEU A 115 -6.73 -6.74 -24.22
N LEU A 116 -5.52 -7.10 -24.66
CA LEU A 116 -5.18 -8.42 -25.17
C LEU A 116 -4.41 -9.26 -24.16
N ASP A 117 -3.49 -8.63 -23.44
CA ASP A 117 -2.71 -9.29 -22.37
C ASP A 117 -2.56 -8.33 -21.19
N SER A 118 -3.13 -8.71 -20.06
CA SER A 118 -3.13 -7.93 -18.82
C SER A 118 -1.90 -8.17 -17.95
N ARG A 119 -0.94 -8.98 -18.40
CA ARG A 119 0.31 -9.23 -17.70
C ARG A 119 1.36 -8.17 -18.02
N PHE A 120 2.03 -7.69 -17.02
CA PHE A 120 3.19 -6.83 -17.18
C PHE A 120 4.45 -7.61 -16.80
N ARG A 121 5.23 -8.04 -17.80
CA ARG A 121 6.40 -8.90 -17.60
C ARG A 121 6.02 -10.22 -16.90
N THR A 122 6.61 -10.51 -15.75
CA THR A 122 6.36 -11.69 -14.93
C THR A 122 5.27 -11.51 -13.86
N TRP A 123 4.67 -10.31 -13.78
CA TRP A 123 3.64 -9.99 -12.80
C TRP A 123 2.30 -10.67 -13.15
N ALA A 124 1.52 -10.93 -12.13
CA ALA A 124 0.18 -11.48 -12.31
C ALA A 124 -0.69 -10.56 -13.16
N ALA A 125 -1.60 -11.15 -13.93
CA ALA A 125 -2.49 -10.40 -14.82
C ALA A 125 -3.35 -9.40 -14.02
N GLY A 126 -3.27 -8.10 -14.36
CA GLY A 126 -3.95 -7.02 -13.67
C GLY A 126 -3.26 -6.51 -12.39
N ASP A 127 -2.07 -7.01 -12.05
CA ASP A 127 -1.36 -6.55 -10.85
C ASP A 127 -0.93 -5.08 -10.94
N THR A 128 -0.67 -4.58 -12.14
CA THR A 128 -0.06 -3.26 -12.36
C THR A 128 -1.06 -2.15 -12.66
N TYR A 129 -2.36 -2.41 -12.63
CA TYR A 129 -3.39 -1.40 -12.86
C TYR A 129 -4.75 -1.74 -12.25
N LEU A 130 -5.52 -0.72 -11.93
CA LEU A 130 -6.90 -0.81 -11.44
C LEU A 130 -7.93 -0.38 -12.50
N VAL A 131 -7.49 0.30 -13.53
CA VAL A 131 -8.34 0.82 -14.60
C VAL A 131 -7.77 0.47 -15.96
N TYR A 132 -8.62 0.17 -16.92
CA TYR A 132 -8.23 -0.01 -18.31
C TYR A 132 -8.08 1.33 -19.03
N PRO A 133 -7.24 1.42 -20.07
CA PRO A 133 -7.18 2.61 -20.89
C PRO A 133 -8.51 2.85 -21.57
N GLY A 134 -8.96 4.10 -21.60
CA GLY A 134 -10.13 4.50 -22.39
C GLY A 134 -9.82 4.48 -23.88
N ALA A 135 -10.87 4.45 -24.69
CA ALA A 135 -10.73 4.67 -26.13
C ALA A 135 -10.18 6.10 -26.35
N ARG A 136 -9.15 6.22 -27.19
CA ARG A 136 -8.71 7.53 -27.66
C ARG A 136 -9.80 8.06 -28.59
N SER A 137 -10.40 9.20 -28.25
CA SER A 137 -11.23 9.99 -29.14
C SER A 137 -10.37 10.71 -30.15
#